data_a02067be78fc8513018c83636f5bf907
#
_entry.id   a02067be78fc8513018c83636f5bf907
#
_cell.length_a   1.000
_cell.length_b   1.000
_cell.length_c   1.000
_cell.angle_alpha   90.00
_cell.angle_beta   90.00
_cell.angle_gamma   90.00
#
_symmetry.space_group_name_H-M   'P 1'
#
loop_
_entity.id
_entity.type
_entity.pdbx_description
1 polymer ?
#
loop_
_entity_poly.entity_id
_entity_poly.type
_entity_poly.pdbx_seq_one_letter_code
_entity_poly.pdbx_strand_id
1 'polypeptide(L)'
;MTLEAVLVVAAALFSVGLYGAISQQVVVMVMMGLELMLNGVILAAAGFWWFLSPDPTGQVLLLVVIAAMTLEMALGFAVQTALYRARQVDMTDMAADLSG
;
A
#
# COMPACT_ATOMS: atom_id res chain seq x y z
N MET A 1 -9.28 17.31 18.11
CA MET A 1 -8.19 17.16 17.14
C MET A 1 -8.35 18.21 16.05
N THR A 2 -7.30 18.81 15.63
CA THR A 2 -7.34 19.85 14.60
C THR A 2 -6.97 19.25 13.23
N LEU A 3 -7.32 19.98 12.16
CA LEU A 3 -6.92 19.59 10.81
C LEU A 3 -5.39 19.51 10.71
N GLU A 4 -4.69 20.46 11.31
CA GLU A 4 -3.22 20.48 11.29
C GLU A 4 -2.62 19.23 11.94
N ALA A 5 -3.19 18.77 13.06
CA ALA A 5 -2.74 17.54 13.72
C ALA A 5 -2.94 16.32 12.82
N VAL A 6 -4.09 16.23 12.15
CA VAL A 6 -4.37 15.16 11.19
C VAL A 6 -3.39 15.18 10.04
N LEU A 7 -3.10 16.37 9.51
CA LEU A 7 -2.16 16.52 8.39
C LEU A 7 -0.74 16.16 8.80
N VAL A 8 -0.33 16.46 10.02
CA VAL A 8 0.99 16.07 10.53
C VAL A 8 1.09 14.54 10.60
N VAL A 9 0.08 13.87 11.11
CA VAL A 9 0.05 12.42 11.16
C VAL A 9 0.06 11.82 9.75
N ALA A 10 -0.73 12.40 8.84
CA ALA A 10 -0.76 11.96 7.44
C ALA A 10 0.61 12.11 6.78
N ALA A 11 1.29 13.23 7.01
CA ALA A 11 2.63 13.46 6.49
C ALA A 11 3.64 12.46 7.06
N ALA A 12 3.53 12.13 8.35
CA ALA A 12 4.39 11.14 8.98
C ALA A 12 4.18 9.76 8.35
N LEU A 13 2.92 9.33 8.17
CA LEU A 13 2.60 8.06 7.50
C LEU A 13 3.16 8.02 6.08
N PHE A 14 2.97 9.09 5.32
CA PHE A 14 3.47 9.16 3.95
C PHE A 14 5.00 9.07 3.92
N SER A 15 5.67 9.80 4.80
CA SER A 15 7.14 9.85 4.86
C SER A 15 7.73 8.50 5.23
N VAL A 16 7.17 7.83 6.23
CA VAL A 16 7.60 6.49 6.64
C VAL A 16 7.36 5.49 5.52
N GLY A 17 6.19 5.58 4.87
CA GLY A 17 5.88 4.72 3.73
C GLY A 17 6.81 4.93 2.56
N LEU A 18 7.14 6.19 2.26
CA LEU A 18 8.08 6.52 1.20
C LEU A 18 9.46 5.95 1.50
N TYR A 19 9.95 6.13 2.73
CA TYR A 19 11.22 5.56 3.15
C TYR A 19 11.21 4.04 2.97
N GLY A 20 10.14 3.37 3.43
CA GLY A 20 10.02 1.92 3.27
C GLY A 20 10.00 1.50 1.80
N ALA A 21 9.28 2.24 0.95
CA ALA A 21 9.17 1.89 -0.47
C ALA A 21 10.50 2.00 -1.20
N ILE A 22 11.31 3.03 -0.90
CA ILE A 22 12.56 3.26 -1.62
C ILE A 22 13.76 2.54 -1.01
N SER A 23 13.69 2.13 0.25
CA SER A 23 14.82 1.52 0.97
C SER A 23 14.80 -0.01 0.95
N GLN A 24 13.66 -0.63 0.67
CA GLN A 24 13.52 -2.08 0.73
C GLN A 24 13.76 -2.71 -0.64
N GLN A 25 14.38 -3.88 -0.63
CA GLN A 25 14.61 -4.65 -1.85
C GLN A 25 13.58 -5.77 -2.03
N VAL A 26 12.94 -6.19 -0.94
CA VAL A 26 11.91 -7.22 -0.99
C VAL A 26 10.60 -6.60 -1.47
N VAL A 27 9.99 -7.18 -2.50
CA VAL A 27 8.80 -6.62 -3.14
C VAL A 27 7.65 -6.45 -2.15
N VAL A 28 7.43 -7.41 -1.26
CA VAL A 28 6.36 -7.33 -0.26
C VAL A 28 6.56 -6.10 0.65
N MET A 29 7.80 -5.83 1.06
CA MET A 29 8.09 -4.67 1.91
C MET A 29 7.90 -3.35 1.16
N VAL A 30 8.25 -3.31 -0.12
CA VAL A 30 7.99 -2.14 -0.98
C VAL A 30 6.49 -1.90 -1.10
N MET A 31 5.70 -2.95 -1.30
CA MET A 31 4.24 -2.85 -1.37
C MET A 31 3.64 -2.33 -0.07
N MET A 32 4.14 -2.79 1.07
CA MET A 32 3.70 -2.29 2.38
C MET A 32 4.02 -0.82 2.55
N GLY A 33 5.19 -0.38 2.09
CA GLY A 33 5.57 1.03 2.10
C GLY A 33 4.64 1.89 1.25
N LEU A 34 4.31 1.43 0.05
CA LEU A 34 3.38 2.11 -0.84
C LEU A 34 1.98 2.19 -0.23
N GLU A 35 1.53 1.12 0.43
CA GLU A 35 0.23 1.11 1.10
C GLU A 35 0.20 2.13 2.24
N LEU A 36 1.28 2.24 3.00
CA LEU A 36 1.38 3.21 4.07
C LEU A 36 1.34 4.64 3.54
N MET A 37 1.99 4.91 2.39
CA MET A 37 1.91 6.20 1.71
C MET A 37 0.46 6.53 1.32
N LEU A 38 -0.25 5.55 0.75
CA LEU A 38 -1.64 5.74 0.34
C LEU A 38 -2.54 5.97 1.55
N ASN A 39 -2.30 5.28 2.66
CA ASN A 39 -3.02 5.52 3.91
C ASN A 39 -2.82 6.95 4.39
N GLY A 40 -1.62 7.49 4.26
CA GLY A 40 -1.34 8.89 4.59
C GLY A 40 -2.15 9.84 3.72
N VAL A 41 -2.21 9.60 2.42
CA VAL A 41 -3.00 10.41 1.48
C VAL A 41 -4.49 10.35 1.84
N ILE A 42 -5.02 9.18 2.14
CA ILE A 42 -6.42 9.02 2.52
C ILE A 42 -6.72 9.75 3.83
N LEU A 43 -5.82 9.64 4.80
CA LEU A 43 -6.00 10.33 6.07
C LEU A 43 -6.05 11.84 5.86
N ALA A 44 -5.19 12.39 5.02
CA ALA A 44 -5.20 13.81 4.67
C ALA A 44 -6.53 14.19 3.99
N ALA A 45 -6.98 13.40 3.02
CA ALA A 45 -8.23 13.65 2.31
C ALA A 45 -9.42 13.58 3.27
N ALA A 46 -9.45 12.60 4.16
CA ALA A 46 -10.50 12.47 5.16
C ALA A 46 -10.49 13.66 6.14
N GLY A 47 -9.31 14.13 6.51
CA GLY A 47 -9.17 15.33 7.34
C GLY A 47 -9.73 16.56 6.67
N PHE A 48 -9.40 16.81 5.41
CA PHE A 48 -9.96 17.93 4.66
C PHE A 48 -11.47 17.80 4.54
N TRP A 49 -11.98 16.62 4.25
CA TRP A 49 -13.42 16.39 4.19
C TRP A 49 -14.09 16.71 5.51
N TRP A 50 -13.58 16.16 6.60
CA TRP A 50 -14.20 16.32 7.92
C TRP A 50 -14.18 17.76 8.41
N PHE A 51 -13.05 18.46 8.27
CA PHE A 51 -12.86 19.77 8.87
C PHE A 51 -13.34 20.93 7.98
N LEU A 52 -13.35 20.75 6.65
CA LEU A 52 -13.65 21.84 5.73
C LEU A 52 -14.99 21.69 5.03
N SER A 53 -15.37 20.49 4.60
CA SER A 53 -16.58 20.32 3.80
C SER A 53 -17.16 18.92 3.99
N PRO A 54 -17.73 18.63 5.17
CA PRO A 54 -18.29 17.29 5.43
C PRO A 54 -19.62 17.11 4.72
N ASP A 55 -19.62 16.42 3.60
CA ASP A 55 -20.82 16.10 2.86
C ASP A 55 -20.87 14.60 2.54
N PRO A 56 -22.07 14.04 2.22
CA PRO A 56 -22.19 12.62 1.94
C PRO A 56 -21.43 12.16 0.71
N THR A 57 -21.27 13.02 -0.30
CA THR A 57 -20.56 12.70 -1.54
C THR A 57 -19.09 12.42 -1.25
N GLY A 58 -18.45 13.27 -0.45
CA GLY A 58 -17.05 13.08 -0.06
C GLY A 58 -16.86 11.81 0.75
N GLN A 59 -17.80 11.50 1.65
CA GLN A 59 -17.74 10.28 2.44
C GLN A 59 -17.81 9.03 1.57
N VAL A 60 -18.71 9.01 0.59
CA VAL A 60 -18.84 7.90 -0.35
C VAL A 60 -17.56 7.74 -1.17
N LEU A 61 -17.00 8.86 -1.64
CA LEU A 61 -15.75 8.83 -2.40
C LEU A 61 -14.61 8.24 -1.59
N LEU A 62 -14.47 8.65 -0.33
CA LEU A 62 -13.45 8.08 0.56
C LEU A 62 -13.61 6.58 0.75
N LEU A 63 -14.84 6.12 0.94
CA LEU A 63 -15.12 4.68 1.08
C LEU A 63 -14.77 3.91 -0.19
N VAL A 64 -15.08 4.46 -1.35
CA VAL A 64 -14.74 3.84 -2.63
C VAL A 64 -13.22 3.74 -2.80
N VAL A 65 -12.49 4.79 -2.47
CA VAL A 65 -11.03 4.81 -2.57
C VAL A 65 -10.41 3.78 -1.63
N ILE A 66 -10.90 3.69 -0.38
CA ILE A 66 -10.43 2.70 0.58
C ILE A 66 -10.67 1.28 0.07
N ALA A 67 -11.86 1.02 -0.49
CA ALA A 67 -12.17 -0.29 -1.05
C ALA A 67 -11.27 -0.63 -2.23
N ALA A 68 -11.02 0.33 -3.13
CA ALA A 68 -10.14 0.14 -4.27
C ALA A 68 -8.71 -0.18 -3.82
N MET A 69 -8.20 0.53 -2.81
CA MET A 69 -6.86 0.28 -2.28
C MET A 69 -6.74 -1.10 -1.64
N THR A 70 -7.77 -1.53 -0.93
CA THR A 70 -7.79 -2.86 -0.33
C THR A 70 -7.72 -3.94 -1.41
N LEU A 71 -8.48 -3.77 -2.49
CA LEU A 71 -8.46 -4.69 -3.63
C LEU A 71 -7.11 -4.70 -4.33
N GLU A 72 -6.51 -3.54 -4.54
CA GLU A 72 -5.18 -3.44 -5.15
C GLU A 72 -4.13 -4.16 -4.32
N MET A 73 -4.17 -4.00 -3.00
CA MET A 73 -3.24 -4.69 -2.11
C MET A 73 -3.44 -6.20 -2.18
N ALA A 74 -4.67 -6.68 -2.15
CA ALA A 74 -4.97 -8.11 -2.23
C ALA A 74 -4.49 -8.69 -3.56
N LEU A 75 -4.75 -8.00 -4.67
CA LEU A 75 -4.29 -8.43 -6.00
C LEU A 75 -2.77 -8.41 -6.08
N GLY A 76 -2.14 -7.39 -5.53
CA GLY A 76 -0.68 -7.27 -5.52
C GLY A 76 -0.02 -8.44 -4.78
N PHE A 77 -0.53 -8.79 -3.61
CA PHE A 77 -0.02 -9.94 -2.86
C PHE A 77 -0.29 -11.25 -3.59
N ALA A 78 -1.45 -11.40 -4.24
CA ALA A 78 -1.76 -12.59 -5.00
C ALA A 78 -0.79 -12.77 -6.17
N VAL A 79 -0.52 -11.70 -6.92
CA VAL A 79 0.43 -11.72 -8.03
C VAL A 79 1.84 -12.04 -7.52
N GLN A 80 2.26 -11.39 -6.45
CA GLN A 80 3.57 -11.63 -5.85
C GLN A 80 3.73 -13.08 -5.42
N THR A 81 2.71 -13.65 -4.78
CA THR A 81 2.72 -15.04 -4.36
C THR A 81 2.84 -15.98 -5.56
N ALA A 82 2.09 -15.72 -6.62
CA ALA A 82 2.14 -16.53 -7.83
C ALA A 82 3.53 -16.48 -8.48
N LEU A 83 4.12 -15.28 -8.58
CA LEU A 83 5.47 -15.12 -9.14
C LEU A 83 6.52 -15.81 -8.29
N TYR A 84 6.41 -15.73 -6.97
CA TYR A 84 7.34 -16.38 -6.07
C TYR A 84 7.30 -17.91 -6.24
N ARG A 85 6.10 -18.48 -6.32
CA ARG A 85 5.93 -19.91 -6.52
C ARG A 85 6.48 -20.37 -7.86
N ALA A 86 6.22 -19.63 -8.93
CA ALA A 86 6.74 -19.94 -10.26
C ALA A 86 8.28 -19.93 -10.25
N ARG A 87 8.87 -18.93 -9.57
CA ARG A 87 10.32 -18.82 -9.46
C ARG A 87 10.93 -19.96 -8.68
N GLN A 88 10.28 -20.42 -7.61
CA GLN A 88 10.75 -21.56 -6.85
C GLN A 88 10.74 -22.86 -7.67
N VAL A 89 9.71 -23.08 -8.47
CA VAL A 89 9.62 -24.21 -9.37
C VAL A 89 10.78 -24.18 -10.36
N ASP A 90 11.04 -23.04 -10.98
CA ASP A 90 12.14 -22.87 -11.94
C ASP A 90 13.49 -23.16 -11.29
N MET A 91 13.71 -22.68 -10.08
CA MET A 91 14.95 -22.92 -9.34
C MET A 91 15.12 -24.41 -9.00
N THR A 92 14.02 -25.09 -8.65
CA THR A 92 14.04 -26.52 -8.37
C THR A 92 14.39 -27.31 -9.62
N ASP A 93 13.80 -26.97 -10.75
CA ASP A 93 14.08 -27.59 -12.03
C ASP A 93 15.54 -27.39 -12.44
N MET A 94 16.07 -26.19 -12.25
CA MET A 94 17.48 -25.91 -12.51
C MET A 94 18.41 -26.73 -11.62
N ALA A 95 18.07 -26.88 -10.35
CA ALA A 95 18.86 -27.68 -9.42
C ALA A 95 18.84 -29.15 -9.82
N ALA A 96 17.72 -29.69 -10.27
CA ALA A 96 17.59 -31.06 -10.77
C ALA A 96 18.45 -31.24 -12.02
N ASP A 97 18.45 -30.30 -12.95
CA ASP A 97 19.27 -30.34 -14.17
C ASP A 97 20.75 -30.36 -13.85
N LEU A 98 21.15 -29.55 -12.85
CA LEU A 98 22.57 -29.46 -12.47
C LEU A 98 23.06 -30.72 -11.73
N SER A 99 22.18 -31.39 -11.02
CA SER A 99 22.53 -32.59 -10.23
C SER A 99 22.47 -33.89 -11.02
N GLY A 100 21.79 -33.84 -12.15
CA GLY A 100 21.59 -35.03 -12.99
C GLY A 100 22.51 -35.10 -14.14
#